data_e1398323b28416ae654676ff6114e056
#
_entry.id   e1398323b28416ae654676ff6114e056
#
_cell.length_a   1.000
_cell.length_b   1.000
_cell.length_c   1.000
_cell.angle_alpha   90.00
_cell.angle_beta   90.00
_cell.angle_gamma   90.00
#
_symmetry.space_group_name_H-M   'P 1'
#
loop_
_entity.id
_entity.type
_entity.pdbx_description
1 polymer ?
#
loop_
_entity_poly.entity_id
_entity_poly.type
_entity_poly.pdbx_seq_one_letter_code
_entity_poly.pdbx_strand_id
1 'polypeptide(L)'
;MSVQLNHTIVHTRDKRAAAEFFCSILGLPQPVPYGPFLTVACANDLTLDFADFNPDATPQHYAFLVSEAEFEEIFARITERGVPYWADPFHQEPGETNSNDGGRGLYWDDPNGHSLEILTVPYGGW
;
A
#
# COMPACT_ATOMS: atom_id res chain seq x y z
N MET A 1 -9.40 22.38 7.75
CA MET A 1 -8.01 22.30 7.29
C MET A 1 -7.97 22.26 5.80
N SER A 2 -7.17 23.14 5.20
CA SER A 2 -7.08 23.25 3.75
C SER A 2 -5.83 22.61 3.15
N VAL A 3 -4.88 22.22 3.96
CA VAL A 3 -3.65 21.56 3.47
C VAL A 3 -3.94 20.07 3.25
N GLN A 4 -3.74 19.60 2.02
CA GLN A 4 -3.97 18.20 1.63
C GLN A 4 -2.72 17.64 1.00
N LEU A 5 -2.39 16.41 1.32
CA LEU A 5 -1.33 15.69 0.62
C LEU A 5 -1.86 15.32 -0.77
N ASN A 6 -1.22 15.83 -1.83
CA ASN A 6 -1.69 15.64 -3.21
C ASN A 6 -1.06 14.42 -3.86
N HIS A 7 0.25 14.27 -3.75
CA HIS A 7 0.97 13.16 -4.35
C HIS A 7 2.27 12.90 -3.59
N THR A 8 2.79 11.70 -3.77
CA THR A 8 4.10 11.32 -3.25
C THR A 8 4.77 10.38 -4.25
N ILE A 9 6.10 10.40 -4.27
CA ILE A 9 6.87 9.54 -5.17
C ILE A 9 7.13 8.21 -4.46
N VAL A 10 6.82 7.11 -5.15
CA VAL A 10 7.19 5.76 -4.71
C VAL A 10 8.40 5.34 -5.52
N HIS A 11 9.56 5.29 -4.89
CA HIS A 11 10.80 4.90 -5.55
C HIS A 11 10.87 3.39 -5.73
N THR A 12 11.29 2.95 -6.91
CA THR A 12 11.27 1.54 -7.30
C THR A 12 12.49 1.20 -8.14
N ARG A 13 12.76 -0.08 -8.28
CA ARG A 13 13.73 -0.59 -9.26
C ARG A 13 13.12 -0.76 -10.64
N ASP A 14 11.80 -1.01 -10.68
CA ASP A 14 11.01 -1.17 -11.91
C ASP A 14 9.62 -0.61 -11.62
N LYS A 15 9.37 0.59 -12.12
CA LYS A 15 8.12 1.30 -11.81
C LYS A 15 6.87 0.59 -12.29
N ARG A 16 6.94 -0.11 -13.44
CA ARG A 16 5.78 -0.83 -13.96
C ARG A 16 5.45 -2.03 -13.10
N ALA A 17 6.44 -2.84 -12.76
CA ALA A 17 6.24 -4.00 -11.90
C ALA A 17 5.72 -3.59 -10.53
N ALA A 18 6.28 -2.51 -9.95
CA ALA A 18 5.85 -2.00 -8.65
C ALA A 18 4.42 -1.47 -8.68
N ALA A 19 4.08 -0.65 -9.68
CA ALA A 19 2.74 -0.09 -9.82
C ALA A 19 1.70 -1.20 -10.02
N GLU A 20 2.00 -2.20 -10.85
CA GLU A 20 1.12 -3.34 -11.07
C GLU A 20 0.92 -4.16 -9.79
N PHE A 21 1.97 -4.35 -9.00
CA PHE A 21 1.88 -5.03 -7.71
C PHE A 21 0.91 -4.30 -6.78
N PHE A 22 1.08 -2.99 -6.61
CA PHE A 22 0.18 -2.17 -5.78
C PHE A 22 -1.26 -2.25 -6.26
N CYS A 23 -1.48 -2.00 -7.56
CA CYS A 23 -2.83 -1.94 -8.13
C CYS A 23 -3.55 -3.28 -8.06
N SER A 24 -2.83 -4.38 -8.34
CA SER A 24 -3.45 -5.70 -8.39
C SER A 24 -3.85 -6.23 -7.02
N ILE A 25 -3.13 -5.87 -5.96
CA ILE A 25 -3.46 -6.28 -4.59
C ILE A 25 -4.51 -5.34 -3.99
N LEU A 26 -4.30 -4.03 -4.11
CA LEU A 26 -5.18 -3.03 -3.49
C LEU A 26 -6.47 -2.78 -4.28
N GLY A 27 -6.55 -3.25 -5.53
CA GLY A 27 -7.73 -2.99 -6.37
C GLY A 27 -7.80 -1.55 -6.86
N LEU A 28 -6.64 -0.91 -7.04
CA LEU A 28 -6.58 0.48 -7.53
C LEU A 28 -6.73 0.53 -9.05
N PRO A 29 -7.11 1.70 -9.61
CA PRO A 29 -7.18 1.87 -11.06
C PRO A 29 -5.83 1.64 -11.73
N GLN A 30 -5.85 1.32 -13.02
CA GLN A 30 -4.63 1.09 -13.79
C GLN A 30 -3.73 2.33 -13.76
N PRO A 31 -2.40 2.14 -13.71
CA PRO A 31 -1.46 3.25 -13.74
C PRO A 31 -1.57 4.07 -15.02
N VAL A 32 -1.41 5.38 -14.90
CA VAL A 32 -1.43 6.32 -16.03
C VAL A 32 -0.06 6.99 -16.14
N PRO A 33 0.59 6.92 -17.31
CA PRO A 33 1.89 7.59 -17.51
C PRO A 33 1.76 9.11 -17.39
N TYR A 34 2.73 9.72 -16.70
CA TYR A 34 2.85 11.16 -16.61
C TYR A 34 4.33 11.54 -16.46
N GLY A 35 4.96 12.06 -17.51
CA GLY A 35 6.39 12.30 -17.51
C GLY A 35 7.18 11.03 -17.21
N PRO A 36 8.12 11.07 -16.26
CA PRO A 36 8.89 9.89 -15.86
C PRO A 36 8.13 8.93 -14.94
N PHE A 37 6.87 9.28 -14.60
CA PHE A 37 6.10 8.54 -13.60
C PHE A 37 5.05 7.63 -14.21
N LEU A 38 4.70 6.58 -13.46
CA LEU A 38 3.41 5.91 -13.59
C LEU A 38 2.59 6.35 -12.38
N THR A 39 1.49 7.05 -12.62
CA THR A 39 0.65 7.59 -11.54
C THR A 39 -0.51 6.67 -11.25
N VAL A 40 -0.77 6.44 -9.97
CA VAL A 40 -1.85 5.59 -9.48
C VAL A 40 -2.73 6.40 -8.54
N ALA A 41 -4.02 6.48 -8.87
CA ALA A 41 -4.98 7.27 -8.08
C ALA A 41 -5.50 6.49 -6.88
N CYS A 42 -5.52 7.13 -5.71
CA CYS A 42 -6.24 6.68 -4.52
C CYS A 42 -7.58 7.41 -4.42
N ALA A 43 -8.51 6.89 -3.60
CA ALA A 43 -9.87 7.41 -3.53
C ALA A 43 -9.98 8.83 -2.94
N ASN A 44 -8.96 9.29 -2.21
CA ASN A 44 -8.95 10.59 -1.53
C ASN A 44 -8.18 11.68 -2.30
N ASP A 45 -8.22 11.60 -3.63
CA ASP A 45 -7.56 12.56 -4.53
C ASP A 45 -6.03 12.61 -4.40
N LEU A 46 -5.43 11.60 -3.78
CA LEU A 46 -3.99 11.41 -3.68
C LEU A 46 -3.52 10.54 -4.84
N THR A 47 -2.37 10.86 -5.45
CA THR A 47 -1.72 9.94 -6.38
C THR A 47 -0.40 9.44 -5.84
N LEU A 48 -0.12 8.18 -6.13
CA LEU A 48 1.19 7.57 -5.92
C LEU A 48 1.93 7.61 -7.25
N ASP A 49 3.05 8.31 -7.29
CA ASP A 49 3.83 8.51 -8.51
C ASP A 49 5.02 7.55 -8.51
N PHE A 50 4.88 6.43 -9.20
CA PHE A 50 5.92 5.40 -9.26
C PHE A 50 7.03 5.84 -10.20
N ALA A 51 8.28 5.78 -9.72
CA ALA A 51 9.45 6.20 -10.46
C ALA A 51 10.61 5.22 -10.26
N ASP A 52 11.50 5.10 -11.26
CA ASP A 52 12.67 4.22 -11.15
C ASP A 52 13.99 4.94 -11.43
N PHE A 53 14.01 6.28 -11.32
CA PHE A 53 15.23 7.06 -11.47
C PHE A 53 16.09 7.15 -10.19
N ASN A 54 15.58 6.64 -9.06
CA ASN A 54 16.33 6.55 -7.79
C ASN A 54 16.08 5.18 -7.14
N PRO A 55 16.62 4.10 -7.75
CA PRO A 55 16.28 2.73 -7.33
C PRO A 55 16.83 2.34 -5.96
N ASP A 56 17.80 3.07 -5.44
CA ASP A 56 18.43 2.77 -4.16
C ASP A 56 17.89 3.64 -3.01
N ALA A 57 16.75 4.31 -3.23
CA ALA A 57 16.12 5.10 -2.17
C ALA A 57 15.72 4.22 -0.98
N THR A 58 15.80 4.80 0.22
CA THR A 58 15.40 4.10 1.44
C THR A 58 13.94 3.65 1.36
N PRO A 59 13.63 2.40 1.68
CA PRO A 59 12.25 1.92 1.74
C PRO A 59 11.39 2.75 2.68
N GLN A 60 10.14 2.94 2.31
CA GLN A 60 9.16 3.74 3.04
C GLN A 60 8.01 2.88 3.53
N HIS A 61 7.10 3.49 4.29
CA HIS A 61 5.88 2.85 4.76
C HIS A 61 4.66 3.57 4.18
N TYR A 62 3.75 2.81 3.59
CA TYR A 62 2.49 3.34 3.04
C TYR A 62 1.33 2.57 3.65
N ALA A 63 0.43 3.28 4.31
CA ALA A 63 -0.75 2.71 4.96
C ALA A 63 -2.02 3.21 4.27
N PHE A 64 -2.94 2.30 4.01
CA PHE A 64 -4.18 2.59 3.28
C PHE A 64 -5.38 2.31 4.18
N LEU A 65 -6.23 3.32 4.36
CA LEU A 65 -7.49 3.15 5.05
C LEU A 65 -8.50 2.54 4.08
N VAL A 66 -9.08 1.42 4.46
CA VAL A 66 -10.02 0.67 3.62
C VAL A 66 -11.28 0.31 4.41
N SER A 67 -12.36 0.02 3.69
CA SER A 67 -13.58 -0.49 4.31
C SER A 67 -13.39 -1.96 4.73
N GLU A 68 -14.29 -2.48 5.55
CA GLU A 68 -14.28 -3.90 5.92
C GLU A 68 -14.40 -4.81 4.67
N ALA A 69 -15.25 -4.44 3.72
CA ALA A 69 -15.41 -5.20 2.48
C ALA A 69 -14.14 -5.19 1.64
N GLU A 70 -13.49 -4.04 1.52
CA GLU A 70 -12.22 -3.91 0.80
C GLU A 70 -11.10 -4.69 1.51
N PHE A 71 -11.09 -4.68 2.83
CA PHE A 71 -10.13 -5.47 3.61
C PHE A 71 -10.23 -6.95 3.25
N GLU A 72 -11.46 -7.50 3.22
CA GLU A 72 -11.67 -8.89 2.85
C GLU A 72 -11.18 -9.21 1.43
N GLU A 73 -11.45 -8.33 0.47
CA GLU A 73 -11.02 -8.50 -0.91
C GLU A 73 -9.49 -8.47 -1.04
N ILE A 74 -8.85 -7.51 -0.39
CA ILE A 74 -7.38 -7.36 -0.41
C ILE A 74 -6.72 -8.54 0.30
N PHE A 75 -7.23 -8.93 1.45
CA PHE A 75 -6.72 -10.07 2.22
C PHE A 75 -6.82 -11.37 1.40
N ALA A 76 -7.93 -11.57 0.70
CA ALA A 76 -8.10 -12.71 -0.19
C ALA A 76 -7.02 -12.73 -1.29
N ARG A 77 -6.73 -11.59 -1.90
CA ARG A 77 -5.69 -11.50 -2.95
C ARG A 77 -4.31 -11.81 -2.39
N ILE A 78 -3.99 -11.30 -1.21
CA ILE A 78 -2.71 -11.56 -0.53
C ILE A 78 -2.55 -13.06 -0.27
N THR A 79 -3.56 -13.70 0.31
CA THR A 79 -3.50 -15.12 0.66
C THR A 79 -3.50 -16.01 -0.58
N GLU A 80 -4.32 -15.72 -1.58
CA GLU A 80 -4.39 -16.50 -2.83
C GLU A 80 -3.07 -16.46 -3.60
N ARG A 81 -2.34 -15.35 -3.53
CA ARG A 81 -1.06 -15.19 -4.22
C ARG A 81 0.13 -15.66 -3.40
N GLY A 82 -0.10 -16.11 -2.17
CA GLY A 82 0.96 -16.55 -1.28
C GLY A 82 1.91 -15.43 -0.86
N VAL A 83 1.44 -14.17 -0.85
CA VAL A 83 2.25 -13.05 -0.40
C VAL A 83 2.38 -13.13 1.12
N PRO A 84 3.60 -13.12 1.67
CA PRO A 84 3.78 -13.10 3.12
C PRO A 84 3.15 -11.85 3.74
N TYR A 85 2.52 -12.01 4.89
CA TYR A 85 1.93 -10.89 5.62
C TYR A 85 2.07 -11.10 7.14
N TRP A 86 1.93 -10.02 7.89
CA TRP A 86 2.13 -10.00 9.34
C TRP A 86 1.09 -9.09 9.99
N ALA A 87 0.81 -9.37 11.28
CA ALA A 87 -0.03 -8.49 12.08
C ALA A 87 0.70 -7.19 12.49
N ASP A 88 2.03 -7.19 12.43
CA ASP A 88 2.88 -6.11 12.94
C ASP A 88 3.92 -5.65 11.93
N PRO A 89 4.41 -4.39 12.03
CA PRO A 89 5.38 -3.85 11.07
C PRO A 89 6.80 -4.43 11.23
N PHE A 90 7.08 -5.13 12.32
CA PHE A 90 8.42 -5.68 12.60
C PHE A 90 8.55 -7.15 12.24
N HIS A 91 7.55 -7.71 11.57
CA HIS A 91 7.52 -9.11 11.11
C HIS A 91 7.63 -10.14 12.24
N GLN A 92 7.07 -9.84 13.40
CA GLN A 92 7.10 -10.74 14.55
C GLN A 92 5.90 -11.67 14.63
N GLU A 93 4.81 -11.33 13.95
CA GLU A 93 3.56 -12.09 13.98
C GLU A 93 3.14 -12.51 12.57
N PRO A 94 3.88 -13.48 11.96
CA PRO A 94 3.62 -13.88 10.58
C PRO A 94 2.29 -14.63 10.42
N GLY A 95 1.62 -14.37 9.31
CA GLY A 95 0.37 -15.07 8.97
C GLY A 95 -0.82 -14.68 9.83
N GLU A 96 -0.74 -13.54 10.50
CA GLU A 96 -1.79 -13.04 11.39
C GLU A 96 -2.23 -11.64 11.00
N THR A 97 -3.45 -11.27 11.43
CA THR A 97 -3.98 -9.91 11.31
C THR A 97 -4.10 -9.32 12.71
N ASN A 98 -4.21 -7.98 12.80
CA ASN A 98 -4.42 -7.30 14.07
C ASN A 98 -5.84 -6.73 14.16
N SER A 99 -6.21 -6.32 15.37
CA SER A 99 -7.49 -5.66 15.66
C SER A 99 -7.28 -4.29 16.32
N ASN A 100 -6.24 -3.59 15.88
CA ASN A 100 -5.87 -2.30 16.46
C ASN A 100 -7.02 -1.30 16.36
N ASP A 101 -7.22 -0.53 17.44
CA ASP A 101 -8.25 0.50 17.55
C ASP A 101 -9.67 -0.01 17.28
N GLY A 102 -9.90 -1.30 17.50
CA GLY A 102 -11.21 -1.93 17.27
C GLY A 102 -11.50 -2.27 15.81
N GLY A 103 -10.53 -2.08 14.93
CA GLY A 103 -10.65 -2.42 13.51
C GLY A 103 -9.89 -3.69 13.15
N ARG A 104 -9.44 -3.74 11.90
CA ARG A 104 -8.62 -4.82 11.37
C ARG A 104 -7.44 -4.24 10.61
N GLY A 105 -6.30 -4.91 10.65
CA GLY A 105 -5.11 -4.48 9.94
C GLY A 105 -4.17 -5.62 9.62
N LEU A 106 -3.31 -5.42 8.62
CA LEU A 106 -2.20 -6.30 8.30
C LEU A 106 -1.14 -5.54 7.52
N TYR A 107 0.07 -6.12 7.47
CA TYR A 107 1.23 -5.57 6.80
C TYR A 107 1.78 -6.57 5.80
N TRP A 108 2.28 -6.08 4.67
CA TRP A 108 3.04 -6.88 3.70
C TRP A 108 4.09 -5.98 3.05
N ASP A 109 5.04 -6.58 2.33
CA ASP A 109 6.09 -5.83 1.66
C ASP A 109 5.88 -5.83 0.15
N ASP A 110 6.28 -4.73 -0.51
CA ASP A 110 6.36 -4.68 -1.95
C ASP A 110 7.72 -5.24 -2.44
N PRO A 111 7.92 -5.42 -3.76
CA PRO A 111 9.20 -5.94 -4.27
C PRO A 111 10.41 -5.06 -3.98
N ASN A 112 10.23 -3.80 -3.61
CA ASN A 112 11.31 -2.86 -3.30
C ASN A 112 11.63 -2.76 -1.81
N GLY A 113 10.93 -3.52 -0.98
CA GLY A 113 11.08 -3.48 0.47
C GLY A 113 10.24 -2.42 1.16
N HIS A 114 9.37 -1.71 0.45
CA HIS A 114 8.42 -0.79 1.11
C HIS A 114 7.46 -1.60 1.95
N SER A 115 7.20 -1.12 3.17
CA SER A 115 6.22 -1.72 4.07
C SER A 115 4.84 -1.18 3.76
N LEU A 116 3.92 -2.05 3.43
CA LEU A 116 2.54 -1.69 3.09
C LEU A 116 1.61 -2.15 4.20
N GLU A 117 0.57 -1.39 4.43
CA GLU A 117 -0.41 -1.67 5.47
C GLU A 117 -1.81 -1.34 4.97
N ILE A 118 -2.80 -2.18 5.34
CA ILE A 118 -4.20 -1.80 5.26
C ILE A 118 -4.79 -1.82 6.67
N LEU A 119 -5.67 -0.87 6.96
CA LEU A 119 -6.38 -0.78 8.22
C LEU A 119 -7.80 -0.28 7.98
N THR A 120 -8.75 -0.75 8.79
CA THR A 120 -10.16 -0.37 8.63
C THR A 120 -10.59 0.77 9.56
N VAL A 121 -9.80 1.04 10.59
CA VAL A 121 -10.00 2.17 11.51
C VAL A 121 -8.69 2.93 11.62
N PRO A 122 -8.68 4.25 11.45
CA PRO A 122 -7.44 5.02 11.63
C PRO A 122 -6.85 4.77 13.01
N TYR A 123 -5.53 4.63 13.09
CA TYR A 123 -4.92 4.44 14.40
C TYR A 123 -5.16 5.71 15.25
N GLY A 124 -5.37 5.50 16.56
CA GLY A 124 -5.88 6.56 17.44
C GLY A 124 -7.39 6.64 17.44
N GLY A 125 -8.08 5.93 16.51
CA GLY A 125 -9.55 5.81 16.52
C GLY A 125 -10.31 6.98 15.91
N TRP A 126 -9.65 7.94 15.23
CA TRP A 126 -10.34 9.07 14.60
C TRP A 126 -10.41 9.01 13.08
#